data_d2bf193b2a489e2daa71485c452479e2
#
_entry.id   d2bf193b2a489e2daa71485c452479e2
#
_cell.length_a   1.000
_cell.length_b   1.000
_cell.length_c   1.000
_cell.angle_alpha   90.00
_cell.angle_beta   90.00
_cell.angle_gamma   90.00
#
_symmetry.space_group_name_H-M   'P 1'
#
loop_
_entity.id
_entity.type
_entity.pdbx_description
1 polymer ?
#
loop_
_entity_poly.entity_id
_entity_poly.type
_entity_poly.pdbx_seq_one_letter_code
_entity_poly.pdbx_strand_id
1 'polypeptide(L)'
;LRWLSEIYDSPTRTFILSMARKNAKTALAAMILLLHLCGPEARANSQLYSAARSRDQAAILFELAAKMVRMSPDLASVVVIRDTAKELVCGELGSIYKALSADAATKYGLSPALVIHDELGQVKGPRDELYEALETASAAQEAPLSIVISTQAPTDADLLSLLIDDALTGADPCAKIALHTAPLDLDPFSDEAIRLANPHFDVFMNKDEVRRQAQDAKRLPSREAAYRNLILNQRVEASNPFISRAIWMENGGEPNDL
;
A
#
# COMPACT_ATOMS: atom_id res chain seq x y z
N LEU A 1 -0.88 12.74 10.84
CA LEU A 1 -2.23 13.26 11.16
C LEU A 1 -3.07 13.48 9.90
N ARG A 2 -2.53 14.10 8.82
CA ARG A 2 -3.29 14.39 7.59
C ARG A 2 -3.98 13.15 7.01
N TRP A 3 -3.30 12.03 6.85
CA TRP A 3 -3.90 10.80 6.30
C TRP A 3 -5.03 10.23 7.17
N LEU A 4 -4.90 10.32 8.51
CA LEU A 4 -5.98 9.91 9.42
C LEU A 4 -7.20 10.82 9.28
N SER A 5 -7.00 12.13 9.14
CA SER A 5 -8.08 13.08 8.85
C SER A 5 -8.78 12.74 7.52
N GLU A 6 -8.05 12.44 6.46
CA GLU A 6 -8.62 12.01 5.17
C GLU A 6 -9.41 10.69 5.28
N ILE A 7 -9.05 9.79 6.19
CA ILE A 7 -9.75 8.53 6.44
C ILE A 7 -11.02 8.75 7.26
N TYR A 8 -10.95 9.53 8.36
CA TYR A 8 -12.00 9.56 9.38
C TYR A 8 -12.88 10.82 9.38
N ASP A 9 -12.41 11.95 8.83
CA ASP A 9 -13.18 13.21 8.78
C ASP A 9 -14.05 13.33 7.52
N SER A 10 -14.10 12.32 6.68
CA SER A 10 -14.87 12.29 5.43
C SER A 10 -15.57 10.92 5.24
N PRO A 11 -16.56 10.81 4.34
CA PRO A 11 -17.25 9.54 4.09
C PRO A 11 -16.37 8.54 3.30
N THR A 12 -15.10 8.42 3.66
CA THR A 12 -14.14 7.58 2.96
C THR A 12 -14.51 6.10 3.04
N ARG A 13 -14.53 5.43 1.91
CA ARG A 13 -14.70 3.99 1.75
C ARG A 13 -13.42 3.32 1.26
N THR A 14 -12.68 4.02 0.42
CA THR A 14 -11.40 3.55 -0.09
C THR A 14 -10.33 4.62 0.15
N PHE A 15 -9.25 4.23 0.79
CA PHE A 15 -8.09 5.09 0.99
C PHE A 15 -6.84 4.44 0.40
N ILE A 16 -6.22 5.08 -0.58
CA ILE A 16 -5.00 4.60 -1.23
C ILE A 16 -3.80 5.40 -0.70
N LEU A 17 -2.86 4.72 -0.02
CA LEU A 17 -1.59 5.29 0.39
C LEU A 17 -0.48 4.70 -0.47
N SER A 18 -0.06 5.45 -1.48
CA SER A 18 1.04 5.05 -2.36
C SER A 18 2.28 5.90 -2.13
N MET A 19 3.36 5.25 -1.73
CA MET A 19 4.67 5.86 -1.53
C MET A 19 5.77 4.81 -1.67
N ALA A 20 6.99 5.24 -1.84
CA ALA A 20 8.16 4.39 -1.96
C ALA A 20 8.33 3.38 -0.80
N ARG A 21 9.17 2.39 -0.98
CA ARG A 21 9.46 1.39 0.07
C ARG A 21 10.12 2.01 1.29
N LYS A 22 10.01 1.33 2.44
CA LYS A 22 10.63 1.72 3.73
C LYS A 22 10.11 3.03 4.35
N ASN A 23 8.91 3.46 3.98
CA ASN A 23 8.22 4.62 4.55
C ASN A 23 7.19 4.24 5.64
N ALA A 24 7.36 3.11 6.32
CA ALA A 24 6.53 2.65 7.44
C ALA A 24 5.03 2.48 7.13
N LYS A 25 4.64 2.25 5.85
CA LYS A 25 3.24 2.01 5.46
C LYS A 25 2.57 0.91 6.29
N THR A 26 3.21 -0.24 6.40
CA THR A 26 2.67 -1.40 7.14
C THR A 26 2.57 -1.13 8.64
N ALA A 27 3.47 -0.31 9.21
CA ALA A 27 3.35 0.09 10.62
C ALA A 27 2.13 0.99 10.87
N LEU A 28 1.88 1.95 9.97
CA LEU A 28 0.67 2.77 10.02
C LEU A 28 -0.59 1.91 9.86
N ALA A 29 -0.58 0.98 8.92
CA ALA A 29 -1.71 0.05 8.71
C ALA A 29 -1.97 -0.83 9.93
N ALA A 30 -0.92 -1.29 10.64
CA ALA A 30 -1.07 -2.03 11.89
C ALA A 30 -1.69 -1.19 13.03
N MET A 31 -1.36 0.11 13.10
CA MET A 31 -2.01 1.02 14.05
C MET A 31 -3.50 1.22 13.71
N ILE A 32 -3.83 1.44 12.43
CA ILE A 32 -5.23 1.57 11.98
C ILE A 32 -5.99 0.27 12.25
N LEU A 33 -5.39 -0.88 12.00
CA LEU A 33 -5.98 -2.17 12.34
C LEU A 33 -6.37 -2.24 13.83
N LEU A 34 -5.47 -1.85 14.73
CA LEU A 34 -5.73 -1.88 16.18
C LEU A 34 -6.81 -0.87 16.61
N LEU A 35 -6.89 0.29 15.95
CA LEU A 35 -7.98 1.25 16.15
C LEU A 35 -9.35 0.64 15.85
N HIS A 36 -9.46 -0.17 14.81
CA HIS A 36 -10.71 -0.86 14.43
C HIS A 36 -10.93 -2.18 15.16
N LEU A 37 -9.89 -2.80 15.73
CA LEU A 37 -10.02 -4.05 16.47
C LEU A 37 -10.53 -3.84 17.89
N CYS A 38 -9.94 -2.87 18.60
CA CYS A 38 -10.19 -2.64 20.02
C CYS A 38 -10.12 -1.16 20.43
N GLY A 39 -9.90 -0.23 19.49
CA GLY A 39 -9.82 1.21 19.72
C GLY A 39 -11.13 1.94 19.46
N PRO A 40 -11.10 3.27 19.31
CA PRO A 40 -12.29 4.11 19.17
C PRO A 40 -13.12 3.84 17.90
N GLU A 41 -12.53 3.26 16.87
CA GLU A 41 -13.22 2.89 15.63
C GLU A 41 -13.75 1.44 15.65
N ALA A 42 -13.55 0.73 16.75
CA ALA A 42 -13.97 -0.67 16.87
C ALA A 42 -15.50 -0.79 16.94
N ARG A 43 -16.02 -1.78 16.21
CA ARG A 43 -17.44 -2.13 16.21
C ARG A 43 -17.63 -3.56 16.71
N ALA A 44 -18.69 -3.78 17.48
CA ALA A 44 -18.99 -5.11 17.98
C ALA A 44 -19.18 -6.13 16.85
N ASN A 45 -18.62 -7.33 17.03
CA ASN A 45 -18.67 -8.46 16.09
C ASN A 45 -18.10 -8.15 14.70
N SER A 46 -17.19 -7.16 14.58
CA SER A 46 -16.58 -6.81 13.30
C SER A 46 -15.53 -7.82 12.84
N GLN A 47 -15.44 -8.02 11.54
CA GLN A 47 -14.41 -8.81 10.89
C GLN A 47 -13.45 -7.87 10.15
N LEU A 48 -12.16 -7.99 10.45
CA LEU A 48 -11.10 -7.18 9.89
C LEU A 48 -10.12 -8.08 9.16
N TYR A 49 -9.66 -7.66 7.99
CA TYR A 49 -8.77 -8.49 7.18
C TYR A 49 -7.59 -7.70 6.64
N SER A 50 -6.45 -8.34 6.54
CA SER A 50 -5.40 -7.92 5.62
C SER A 50 -5.24 -8.93 4.50
N ALA A 51 -4.99 -8.43 3.29
CA ALA A 51 -4.83 -9.21 2.09
C ALA A 51 -3.45 -8.98 1.49
N ALA A 52 -2.73 -10.04 1.18
CA ALA A 52 -1.47 -10.01 0.46
C ALA A 52 -1.34 -11.24 -0.45
N ARG A 53 -0.44 -11.15 -1.46
CA ARG A 53 -0.27 -12.22 -2.46
C ARG A 53 0.18 -13.55 -1.87
N SER A 54 1.04 -13.51 -0.86
CA SER A 54 1.55 -14.72 -0.21
C SER A 54 1.22 -14.73 1.27
N ARG A 55 1.21 -15.94 1.86
CA ARG A 55 0.98 -16.14 3.28
C ARG A 55 2.04 -15.41 4.13
N ASP A 56 3.29 -15.41 3.69
CA ASP A 56 4.38 -14.74 4.41
C ASP A 56 4.23 -13.22 4.38
N GLN A 57 3.81 -12.63 3.26
CA GLN A 57 3.51 -11.21 3.18
C GLN A 57 2.31 -10.82 4.05
N ALA A 58 1.22 -11.61 4.02
CA ALA A 58 0.07 -11.38 4.88
C ALA A 58 0.44 -11.43 6.37
N ALA A 59 1.42 -12.26 6.75
CA ALA A 59 1.90 -12.37 8.12
C ALA A 59 2.63 -11.11 8.62
N ILE A 60 3.23 -10.30 7.75
CA ILE A 60 4.03 -9.12 8.16
C ILE A 60 3.18 -8.10 8.95
N LEU A 61 1.98 -7.79 8.45
CA LEU A 61 1.09 -6.85 9.13
C LEU A 61 0.60 -7.43 10.47
N PHE A 62 0.23 -8.72 10.50
CA PHE A 62 -0.11 -9.42 11.73
C PHE A 62 1.02 -9.35 12.76
N GLU A 63 2.25 -9.65 12.37
CA GLU A 63 3.40 -9.66 13.27
C GLU A 63 3.70 -8.30 13.87
N LEU A 64 3.56 -7.22 13.07
CA LEU A 64 3.69 -5.85 13.57
C LEU A 64 2.58 -5.51 14.57
N ALA A 65 1.32 -5.80 14.26
CA ALA A 65 0.20 -5.56 15.16
C ALA A 65 0.34 -6.38 16.44
N ALA A 66 0.68 -7.67 16.34
CA ALA A 66 0.92 -8.54 17.50
C ALA A 66 2.07 -8.04 18.37
N LYS A 67 3.14 -7.50 17.75
CA LYS A 67 4.25 -6.87 18.49
C LYS A 67 3.77 -5.64 19.26
N MET A 68 2.96 -4.77 18.64
CA MET A 68 2.38 -3.60 19.33
C MET A 68 1.52 -4.02 20.51
N VAL A 69 0.67 -5.05 20.35
CA VAL A 69 -0.12 -5.62 21.45
C VAL A 69 0.78 -6.10 22.58
N ARG A 70 1.84 -6.89 22.29
CA ARG A 70 2.77 -7.40 23.33
C ARG A 70 3.55 -6.31 24.06
N MET A 71 3.77 -5.15 23.40
CA MET A 71 4.51 -4.02 23.98
C MET A 71 3.64 -3.07 24.83
N SER A 72 2.31 -3.19 24.75
CA SER A 72 1.36 -2.36 25.48
C SER A 72 0.55 -3.22 26.45
N PRO A 73 0.71 -3.05 27.77
CA PRO A 73 -0.09 -3.76 28.76
C PRO A 73 -1.60 -3.59 28.57
N ASP A 74 -2.04 -2.39 28.18
CA ASP A 74 -3.46 -2.09 27.95
C ASP A 74 -4.02 -2.90 26.77
N LEU A 75 -3.28 -2.93 25.64
CA LEU A 75 -3.68 -3.74 24.48
C LEU A 75 -3.61 -5.23 24.79
N ALA A 76 -2.59 -5.68 25.52
CA ALA A 76 -2.44 -7.09 25.93
C ALA A 76 -3.54 -7.57 26.88
N SER A 77 -4.20 -6.66 27.60
CA SER A 77 -5.32 -7.00 28.50
C SER A 77 -6.62 -7.30 27.74
N VAL A 78 -6.79 -6.76 26.52
CA VAL A 78 -8.06 -6.85 25.75
C VAL A 78 -7.92 -7.65 24.44
N VAL A 79 -6.70 -7.85 23.94
CA VAL A 79 -6.45 -8.55 22.66
C VAL A 79 -5.74 -9.88 22.86
N VAL A 80 -6.36 -10.95 22.42
CA VAL A 80 -5.78 -12.30 22.37
C VAL A 80 -5.07 -12.52 21.02
N ILE A 81 -3.81 -12.92 21.08
CA ILE A 81 -2.99 -13.21 19.90
C ILE A 81 -3.02 -14.71 19.63
N ARG A 82 -3.40 -15.10 18.41
CA ARG A 82 -3.36 -16.50 17.92
C ARG A 82 -2.29 -16.63 16.84
N ASP A 83 -1.04 -16.84 17.25
CA ASP A 83 0.13 -16.81 16.36
C ASP A 83 0.04 -17.79 15.18
N THR A 84 -0.42 -19.03 15.43
CA THR A 84 -0.52 -20.07 14.39
C THR A 84 -1.55 -19.71 13.33
N ALA A 85 -2.69 -19.16 13.75
CA ALA A 85 -3.78 -18.78 12.87
C ALA A 85 -3.57 -17.41 12.21
N LYS A 86 -2.57 -16.61 12.69
CA LYS A 86 -2.36 -15.21 12.31
C LYS A 86 -3.61 -14.37 12.54
N GLU A 87 -4.20 -14.51 13.74
CA GLU A 87 -5.42 -13.83 14.16
C GLU A 87 -5.17 -12.99 15.43
N LEU A 88 -5.88 -11.85 15.51
CA LEU A 88 -6.02 -11.06 16.74
C LEU A 88 -7.51 -11.01 17.09
N VAL A 89 -7.84 -11.20 18.35
CA VAL A 89 -9.23 -11.26 18.83
C VAL A 89 -9.43 -10.33 20.03
N CYS A 90 -10.35 -9.39 19.92
CA CYS A 90 -10.85 -8.63 21.07
C CYS A 90 -12.13 -9.30 21.59
N GLY A 91 -12.00 -10.02 22.70
CA GLY A 91 -13.09 -10.84 23.23
C GLY A 91 -14.30 -10.04 23.72
N GLU A 92 -14.08 -8.85 24.28
CA GLU A 92 -15.15 -7.98 24.80
C GLU A 92 -16.06 -7.46 23.68
N LEU A 93 -15.48 -7.11 22.53
CA LEU A 93 -16.21 -6.62 21.36
C LEU A 93 -16.64 -7.74 20.41
N GLY A 94 -16.10 -8.95 20.54
CA GLY A 94 -16.30 -10.03 19.57
C GLY A 94 -15.66 -9.74 18.22
N SER A 95 -14.80 -8.72 18.12
CA SER A 95 -14.11 -8.36 16.88
C SER A 95 -12.91 -9.26 16.62
N ILE A 96 -12.68 -9.58 15.36
CA ILE A 96 -11.60 -10.48 14.95
C ILE A 96 -10.87 -9.94 13.73
N TYR A 97 -9.54 -9.98 13.78
CA TYR A 97 -8.68 -9.76 12.62
C TYR A 97 -8.04 -11.07 12.15
N LYS A 98 -7.96 -11.24 10.83
CA LYS A 98 -7.28 -12.38 10.16
C LYS A 98 -6.43 -11.91 9.01
N ALA A 99 -5.21 -12.45 8.92
CA ALA A 99 -4.36 -12.28 7.75
C ALA A 99 -4.76 -13.30 6.66
N LEU A 100 -5.13 -12.81 5.46
CA LEU A 100 -5.56 -13.62 4.32
C LEU A 100 -4.51 -13.63 3.21
N SER A 101 -4.32 -14.80 2.61
CA SER A 101 -3.66 -14.94 1.32
C SER A 101 -4.68 -15.34 0.25
N ALA A 102 -4.30 -15.25 -1.03
CA ALA A 102 -5.18 -15.57 -2.17
C ALA A 102 -5.89 -16.94 -2.03
N ASP A 103 -5.19 -17.97 -1.54
CA ASP A 103 -5.75 -19.31 -1.36
C ASP A 103 -6.79 -19.41 -0.23
N ALA A 104 -6.80 -18.45 0.69
CA ALA A 104 -7.66 -18.50 1.87
C ALA A 104 -8.99 -17.76 1.68
N ALA A 105 -9.03 -16.74 0.84
CA ALA A 105 -10.21 -15.87 0.67
C ALA A 105 -11.45 -16.60 0.15
N THR A 106 -11.29 -17.65 -0.67
CA THR A 106 -12.41 -18.41 -1.27
C THR A 106 -13.12 -19.36 -0.30
N LYS A 107 -12.59 -19.52 0.92
CA LYS A 107 -13.07 -20.54 1.89
C LYS A 107 -13.98 -20.01 2.98
N TYR A 108 -14.17 -18.70 3.08
CA TYR A 108 -14.90 -18.08 4.20
C TYR A 108 -16.07 -17.23 3.72
N GLY A 109 -17.17 -17.23 4.49
CA GLY A 109 -18.21 -16.22 4.38
C GLY A 109 -17.68 -14.90 4.95
N LEU A 110 -17.03 -14.10 4.13
CA LEU A 110 -16.38 -12.86 4.54
C LEU A 110 -17.42 -11.73 4.66
N SER A 111 -17.29 -10.90 5.69
CA SER A 111 -18.07 -9.68 5.87
C SER A 111 -17.17 -8.59 6.48
N PRO A 112 -16.22 -8.06 5.71
CA PRO A 112 -15.21 -7.15 6.23
C PRO A 112 -15.74 -5.76 6.58
N ALA A 113 -15.49 -5.32 7.82
CA ALA A 113 -15.64 -3.93 8.22
C ALA A 113 -14.41 -3.09 7.86
N LEU A 114 -13.21 -3.73 7.89
CA LEU A 114 -11.95 -3.16 7.42
C LEU A 114 -11.21 -4.19 6.59
N VAL A 115 -10.71 -3.76 5.42
CA VAL A 115 -9.74 -4.50 4.61
C VAL A 115 -8.48 -3.68 4.44
N ILE A 116 -7.32 -4.28 4.62
CA ILE A 116 -6.03 -3.68 4.32
C ILE A 116 -5.36 -4.50 3.21
N HIS A 117 -5.24 -3.92 2.02
CA HIS A 117 -4.53 -4.50 0.89
C HIS A 117 -3.06 -4.07 0.93
N ASP A 118 -2.17 -4.99 1.26
CA ASP A 118 -0.72 -4.73 1.32
C ASP A 118 -0.04 -5.13 0.01
N GLU A 119 0.75 -4.21 -0.54
CA GLU A 119 1.55 -4.36 -1.77
C GLU A 119 0.71 -4.71 -3.02
N LEU A 120 -0.50 -4.13 -3.15
CA LEU A 120 -1.38 -4.33 -4.31
C LEU A 120 -0.70 -3.94 -5.65
N GLY A 121 0.30 -3.05 -5.63
CA GLY A 121 1.11 -2.70 -6.80
C GLY A 121 1.97 -3.84 -7.36
N GLN A 122 2.04 -4.98 -6.69
CA GLN A 122 2.70 -6.18 -7.22
C GLN A 122 1.76 -7.08 -8.04
N VAL A 123 0.47 -6.79 -8.04
CA VAL A 123 -0.53 -7.48 -8.88
C VAL A 123 -0.34 -7.04 -10.32
N LYS A 124 -0.25 -8.01 -11.23
CA LYS A 124 -0.13 -7.76 -12.67
C LYS A 124 -1.47 -7.87 -13.36
N GLY A 125 -1.71 -6.95 -14.26
CA GLY A 125 -2.96 -6.85 -15.02
C GLY A 125 -4.07 -6.12 -14.24
N PRO A 126 -5.23 -5.94 -14.89
CA PRO A 126 -6.29 -5.05 -14.40
C PRO A 126 -7.17 -5.65 -13.32
N ARG A 127 -6.99 -6.93 -12.93
CA ARG A 127 -7.87 -7.65 -12.03
C ARG A 127 -7.09 -8.47 -11.01
N ASP A 128 -7.68 -8.63 -9.82
CA ASP A 128 -7.20 -9.52 -8.76
C ASP A 128 -8.39 -10.15 -8.04
N GLU A 129 -8.44 -11.48 -8.03
CA GLU A 129 -9.58 -12.22 -7.46
C GLU A 129 -9.72 -11.99 -5.96
N LEU A 130 -8.62 -11.86 -5.22
CA LEU A 130 -8.64 -11.60 -3.78
C LEU A 130 -9.19 -10.20 -3.48
N TYR A 131 -8.74 -9.20 -4.22
CA TYR A 131 -9.23 -7.83 -4.11
C TYR A 131 -10.74 -7.78 -4.39
N GLU A 132 -11.18 -8.33 -5.54
CA GLU A 132 -12.60 -8.33 -5.95
C GLU A 132 -13.50 -9.07 -4.95
N ALA A 133 -13.03 -10.20 -4.41
CA ALA A 133 -13.78 -10.97 -3.41
C ALA A 133 -13.98 -10.20 -2.11
N LEU A 134 -12.96 -9.50 -1.62
CA LEU A 134 -13.02 -8.71 -0.39
C LEU A 134 -13.87 -7.45 -0.56
N GLU A 135 -13.72 -6.72 -1.67
CA GLU A 135 -14.53 -5.54 -1.97
C GLU A 135 -16.03 -5.91 -2.09
N THR A 136 -16.33 -7.00 -2.79
CA THR A 136 -17.71 -7.48 -2.94
C THR A 136 -18.30 -7.93 -1.59
N ALA A 137 -17.50 -8.61 -0.74
CA ALA A 137 -17.93 -9.07 0.57
C ALA A 137 -18.21 -7.90 1.54
N SER A 138 -17.63 -6.74 1.31
CA SER A 138 -17.82 -5.52 2.13
C SER A 138 -19.23 -4.94 2.03
N ALA A 139 -20.00 -5.31 1.01
CA ALA A 139 -21.37 -4.81 0.79
C ALA A 139 -22.35 -5.13 1.92
N ALA A 140 -22.04 -6.09 2.80
CA ALA A 140 -22.85 -6.42 3.98
C ALA A 140 -22.65 -5.44 5.16
N GLN A 141 -21.66 -4.56 5.09
CA GLN A 141 -21.33 -3.60 6.15
C GLN A 141 -21.94 -2.23 5.87
N GLU A 142 -22.37 -1.55 6.92
CA GLU A 142 -22.93 -0.19 6.83
C GLU A 142 -21.88 0.85 6.39
N ALA A 143 -20.66 0.71 6.92
CA ALA A 143 -19.55 1.63 6.65
C ALA A 143 -18.24 0.84 6.53
N PRO A 144 -18.06 0.05 5.45
CA PRO A 144 -16.81 -0.67 5.23
C PRO A 144 -15.70 0.31 4.87
N LEU A 145 -14.47 -0.01 5.25
CA LEU A 145 -13.28 0.74 4.91
C LEU A 145 -12.26 -0.18 4.22
N SER A 146 -11.83 0.20 3.04
CA SER A 146 -10.76 -0.46 2.29
C SER A 146 -9.53 0.45 2.27
N ILE A 147 -8.38 -0.06 2.73
CA ILE A 147 -7.12 0.67 2.75
C ILE A 147 -6.11 -0.07 1.87
N VAL A 148 -5.60 0.61 0.86
CA VAL A 148 -4.54 0.10 0.01
C VAL A 148 -3.22 0.78 0.41
N ILE A 149 -2.22 0.00 0.80
CA ILE A 149 -0.86 0.47 1.08
C ILE A 149 0.11 -0.20 0.10
N SER A 150 0.77 0.58 -0.75
CA SER A 150 1.67 0.02 -1.76
C SER A 150 2.68 1.03 -2.30
N THR A 151 3.67 0.55 -3.03
CA THR A 151 4.30 1.31 -4.11
C THR A 151 3.38 1.31 -5.32
N GLN A 152 3.52 2.27 -6.25
CA GLN A 152 2.81 2.22 -7.53
C GLN A 152 3.11 0.91 -8.27
N ALA A 153 2.11 0.42 -9.00
CA ALA A 153 2.32 -0.66 -9.95
C ALA A 153 3.27 -0.24 -11.08
N PRO A 154 4.01 -1.17 -11.67
CA PRO A 154 4.95 -0.84 -12.75
C PRO A 154 4.29 -0.25 -13.99
N THR A 155 3.10 -0.72 -14.38
CA THR A 155 2.47 -0.34 -15.65
C THR A 155 1.10 0.32 -15.46
N ASP A 156 0.66 1.08 -16.44
CA ASP A 156 -0.65 1.75 -16.41
C ASP A 156 -1.82 0.76 -16.50
N ALA A 157 -1.58 -0.45 -17.04
CA ALA A 157 -2.61 -1.49 -17.18
C ALA A 157 -2.83 -2.32 -15.90
N ASP A 158 -2.01 -2.12 -14.87
CA ASP A 158 -2.12 -2.88 -13.62
C ASP A 158 -3.23 -2.30 -12.73
N LEU A 159 -3.88 -3.17 -11.94
CA LEU A 159 -5.03 -2.84 -11.09
C LEU A 159 -4.80 -1.60 -10.23
N LEU A 160 -3.68 -1.53 -9.52
CA LEU A 160 -3.42 -0.38 -8.65
C LEU A 160 -3.27 0.93 -9.44
N SER A 161 -2.72 0.89 -10.65
CA SER A 161 -2.62 2.08 -11.51
C SER A 161 -3.99 2.60 -11.91
N LEU A 162 -4.91 1.70 -12.27
CA LEU A 162 -6.30 2.05 -12.59
C LEU A 162 -7.03 2.66 -11.38
N LEU A 163 -6.85 2.08 -10.19
CA LEU A 163 -7.45 2.60 -8.95
C LEU A 163 -6.88 3.98 -8.56
N ILE A 164 -5.58 4.20 -8.74
CA ILE A 164 -4.94 5.50 -8.51
C ILE A 164 -5.49 6.54 -9.48
N ASP A 165 -5.56 6.21 -10.77
CA ASP A 165 -6.02 7.14 -11.79
C ASP A 165 -7.49 7.53 -11.57
N ASP A 166 -8.35 6.57 -11.25
CA ASP A 166 -9.74 6.83 -10.89
C ASP A 166 -9.85 7.76 -9.66
N ALA A 167 -9.15 7.43 -8.56
CA ALA A 167 -9.15 8.25 -7.35
C ALA A 167 -8.63 9.69 -7.57
N LEU A 168 -7.67 9.88 -8.48
CA LEU A 168 -7.14 11.19 -8.84
C LEU A 168 -8.14 12.05 -9.64
N THR A 169 -9.12 11.43 -10.32
CA THR A 169 -10.20 12.19 -10.98
C THR A 169 -11.11 12.92 -9.99
N GLY A 170 -11.20 12.41 -8.75
CA GLY A 170 -12.12 12.92 -7.73
C GLY A 170 -13.60 12.64 -8.04
N ALA A 171 -13.91 11.78 -9.02
CA ALA A 171 -15.26 11.43 -9.41
C ALA A 171 -16.01 10.70 -8.29
N ASP A 172 -15.32 9.83 -7.55
CA ASP A 172 -15.87 9.22 -6.34
C ASP A 172 -15.43 10.00 -5.08
N PRO A 173 -16.38 10.69 -4.40
CA PRO A 173 -16.06 11.43 -3.17
C PRO A 173 -15.64 10.51 -2.01
N CYS A 174 -15.96 9.22 -2.08
CA CYS A 174 -15.60 8.21 -1.07
C CYS A 174 -14.23 7.58 -1.30
N ALA A 175 -13.61 7.79 -2.47
CA ALA A 175 -12.25 7.37 -2.76
C ALA A 175 -11.26 8.51 -2.46
N LYS A 176 -10.27 8.25 -1.60
CA LYS A 176 -9.23 9.20 -1.23
C LYS A 176 -7.86 8.61 -1.53
N ILE A 177 -6.93 9.49 -1.90
CA ILE A 177 -5.57 9.08 -2.24
C ILE A 177 -4.52 10.02 -1.64
N ALA A 178 -3.50 9.41 -1.05
CA ALA A 178 -2.24 10.07 -0.72
C ALA A 178 -1.13 9.45 -1.59
N LEU A 179 -0.83 10.12 -2.70
CA LEU A 179 0.20 9.68 -3.65
C LEU A 179 1.48 10.49 -3.44
N HIS A 180 2.55 9.80 -3.05
CA HIS A 180 3.90 10.36 -2.93
C HIS A 180 4.77 9.75 -4.03
N THR A 181 5.01 10.48 -5.09
CA THR A 181 5.79 10.07 -6.26
C THR A 181 6.69 11.20 -6.72
N ALA A 182 7.85 10.87 -7.27
CA ALA A 182 8.69 11.86 -7.92
C ALA A 182 8.14 12.21 -9.31
N PRO A 183 8.01 13.48 -9.67
CA PRO A 183 7.69 13.91 -11.04
C PRO A 183 8.68 13.34 -12.06
N LEU A 184 8.20 13.05 -13.27
CA LEU A 184 9.01 12.42 -14.32
C LEU A 184 10.02 13.39 -14.98
N ASP A 185 9.79 14.69 -14.86
CA ASP A 185 10.61 15.78 -15.38
C ASP A 185 11.79 16.17 -14.46
N LEU A 186 11.78 15.72 -13.20
CA LEU A 186 12.92 15.90 -12.31
C LEU A 186 14.04 14.90 -12.59
N ASP A 187 15.30 15.33 -12.31
CA ASP A 187 16.42 14.37 -12.26
C ASP A 187 16.10 13.27 -11.22
N PRO A 188 15.92 12.02 -11.67
CA PRO A 188 15.53 10.92 -10.78
C PRO A 188 16.56 10.60 -9.71
N PHE A 189 17.80 11.05 -9.87
CA PHE A 189 18.89 10.78 -8.93
C PHE A 189 19.12 11.92 -7.93
N SER A 190 18.29 12.97 -7.99
CA SER A 190 18.35 14.11 -7.08
C SER A 190 17.72 13.79 -5.70
N ASP A 191 18.22 14.43 -4.66
CA ASP A 191 17.62 14.39 -3.33
C ASP A 191 16.18 14.92 -3.32
N GLU A 192 15.84 15.84 -4.22
CA GLU A 192 14.49 16.40 -4.35
C GLU A 192 13.50 15.33 -4.84
N ALA A 193 13.83 14.62 -5.92
CA ALA A 193 13.01 13.51 -6.42
C ALA A 193 12.81 12.43 -5.34
N ILE A 194 13.88 12.11 -4.61
CA ILE A 194 13.81 11.13 -3.51
C ILE A 194 12.84 11.61 -2.41
N ARG A 195 12.91 12.89 -1.97
CA ARG A 195 12.04 13.45 -0.91
C ARG A 195 10.58 13.44 -1.29
N LEU A 196 10.24 13.77 -2.54
CA LEU A 196 8.85 13.78 -2.99
C LEU A 196 8.18 12.40 -2.92
N ALA A 197 8.94 11.35 -3.22
CA ALA A 197 8.45 9.97 -3.14
C ALA A 197 8.55 9.34 -1.73
N ASN A 198 9.35 9.96 -0.85
CA ASN A 198 9.69 9.44 0.48
C ASN A 198 9.42 10.49 1.56
N PRO A 199 8.18 10.66 2.03
CA PRO A 199 7.85 11.68 3.04
C PRO A 199 8.62 11.53 4.35
N HIS A 200 9.20 10.36 4.61
CA HIS A 200 10.02 10.08 5.80
C HIS A 200 11.54 10.08 5.54
N PHE A 201 11.98 10.56 4.36
CA PHE A 201 13.41 10.60 4.00
C PHE A 201 14.25 11.36 5.03
N ASP A 202 13.76 12.49 5.51
CA ASP A 202 14.48 13.32 6.49
C ASP A 202 14.20 12.92 7.96
N VAL A 203 13.29 11.97 8.22
CA VAL A 203 12.86 11.60 9.57
C VAL A 203 13.60 10.37 10.10
N PHE A 204 13.57 9.24 9.40
CA PHE A 204 14.15 7.99 9.88
C PHE A 204 14.84 7.13 8.81
N MET A 205 14.82 7.53 7.52
CA MET A 205 15.47 6.74 6.48
C MET A 205 16.99 6.89 6.53
N ASN A 206 17.70 5.82 6.16
CA ASN A 206 19.16 5.89 5.97
C ASN A 206 19.45 6.60 4.63
N LYS A 207 19.72 7.90 4.72
CA LYS A 207 19.93 8.77 3.56
C LYS A 207 21.12 8.34 2.69
N ASP A 208 22.19 7.90 3.32
CA ASP A 208 23.40 7.50 2.59
C ASP A 208 23.16 6.22 1.79
N GLU A 209 22.40 5.28 2.36
CA GLU A 209 22.04 4.07 1.64
C GLU A 209 21.09 4.35 0.47
N VAL A 210 20.11 5.25 0.63
CA VAL A 210 19.20 5.65 -0.45
C VAL A 210 19.97 6.35 -1.57
N ARG A 211 20.89 7.27 -1.22
CA ARG A 211 21.76 7.93 -2.21
C ARG A 211 22.68 6.96 -2.92
N ARG A 212 23.21 5.96 -2.20
CA ARG A 212 24.02 4.89 -2.81
C ARG A 212 23.20 4.10 -3.84
N GLN A 213 21.95 3.76 -3.53
CA GLN A 213 21.04 3.10 -4.47
C GLN A 213 20.74 3.97 -5.71
N ALA A 214 20.58 5.27 -5.55
CA ALA A 214 20.44 6.21 -6.65
C ALA A 214 21.68 6.23 -7.56
N GLN A 215 22.87 6.29 -6.98
CA GLN A 215 24.13 6.26 -7.75
C GLN A 215 24.35 4.92 -8.47
N ASP A 216 24.00 3.80 -7.81
CA ASP A 216 24.07 2.48 -8.43
C ASP A 216 23.10 2.36 -9.63
N ALA A 217 21.88 2.90 -9.51
CA ALA A 217 20.92 2.93 -10.61
C ALA A 217 21.38 3.84 -11.76
N LYS A 218 21.98 4.99 -11.45
CA LYS A 218 22.58 5.89 -12.46
C LYS A 218 23.72 5.23 -13.23
N ARG A 219 24.57 4.45 -12.55
CA ARG A 219 25.71 3.76 -13.13
C ARG A 219 25.31 2.50 -13.89
N LEU A 220 24.22 1.82 -13.49
CA LEU A 220 23.77 0.53 -14.02
C LEU A 220 22.34 0.65 -14.56
N PRO A 221 22.15 0.94 -15.86
CA PRO A 221 20.82 1.16 -16.46
C PRO A 221 19.81 0.03 -16.19
N SER A 222 20.28 -1.22 -16.08
CA SER A 222 19.41 -2.36 -15.74
C SER A 222 18.75 -2.26 -14.35
N ARG A 223 19.25 -1.40 -13.46
CA ARG A 223 18.69 -1.15 -12.13
C ARG A 223 17.75 0.06 -12.07
N GLU A 224 17.77 0.90 -13.11
CA GLU A 224 17.03 2.17 -13.11
C GLU A 224 15.51 1.95 -12.97
N ALA A 225 14.93 1.01 -13.72
CA ALA A 225 13.50 0.73 -13.66
C ALA A 225 13.05 0.31 -12.24
N ALA A 226 13.79 -0.59 -11.60
CA ALA A 226 13.51 -1.00 -10.23
C ALA A 226 13.69 0.15 -9.22
N TYR A 227 14.72 0.98 -9.38
CA TYR A 227 14.96 2.16 -8.56
C TYR A 227 13.81 3.17 -8.70
N ARG A 228 13.39 3.50 -9.93
CA ARG A 228 12.28 4.41 -10.19
C ARG A 228 10.97 3.92 -9.55
N ASN A 229 10.66 2.65 -9.67
CA ASN A 229 9.44 2.11 -9.08
C ASN A 229 9.52 2.02 -7.55
N LEU A 230 10.61 1.51 -6.98
CA LEU A 230 10.68 1.18 -5.56
C LEU A 230 11.12 2.33 -4.66
N ILE A 231 11.94 3.27 -5.17
CA ILE A 231 12.49 4.42 -4.42
C ILE A 231 11.83 5.74 -4.81
N LEU A 232 11.45 5.92 -6.07
CA LEU A 232 10.78 7.12 -6.54
C LEU A 232 9.26 6.96 -6.67
N ASN A 233 8.75 5.77 -6.42
CA ASN A 233 7.33 5.43 -6.54
C ASN A 233 6.75 5.80 -7.91
N GLN A 234 7.53 5.65 -8.97
CA GLN A 234 7.12 5.93 -10.35
C GLN A 234 6.63 4.68 -11.04
N ARG A 235 5.70 4.84 -11.99
CA ARG A 235 5.39 3.81 -12.97
C ARG A 235 6.53 3.67 -13.96
N VAL A 236 6.79 2.45 -14.42
CA VAL A 236 7.83 2.14 -15.38
C VAL A 236 7.23 1.21 -16.44
N GLU A 237 7.15 1.67 -17.66
CA GLU A 237 6.45 0.96 -18.76
C GLU A 237 7.05 -0.41 -19.10
N ALA A 238 8.34 -0.63 -18.80
CA ALA A 238 8.99 -1.92 -18.99
C ALA A 238 10.03 -2.18 -17.90
N SER A 239 10.09 -3.41 -17.44
CA SER A 239 11.13 -3.86 -16.50
C SER A 239 12.52 -3.92 -17.13
N ASN A 240 12.60 -4.08 -18.47
CA ASN A 240 13.83 -4.05 -19.27
C ASN A 240 13.52 -3.37 -20.62
N PRO A 241 13.55 -2.04 -20.70
CA PRO A 241 13.35 -1.35 -21.96
C PRO A 241 14.50 -1.67 -22.92
N PHE A 242 14.17 -1.89 -24.20
CA PHE A 242 15.16 -2.13 -25.26
C PHE A 242 16.14 -0.95 -25.42
N ILE A 243 15.62 0.29 -25.21
CA ILE A 243 16.41 1.52 -25.18
C ILE A 243 16.05 2.25 -23.89
N SER A 244 17.03 2.76 -23.14
CA SER A 244 16.75 3.56 -21.96
C SER A 244 16.01 4.85 -22.35
N ARG A 245 15.13 5.35 -21.46
CA ARG A 245 14.39 6.60 -21.70
C ARG A 245 15.32 7.80 -21.98
N ALA A 246 16.47 7.86 -21.30
CA ALA A 246 17.47 8.91 -21.53
C ALA A 246 17.96 8.89 -22.99
N ILE A 247 18.38 7.72 -23.50
CA ILE A 247 18.82 7.56 -24.88
C ILE A 247 17.68 7.88 -25.86
N TRP A 248 16.43 7.47 -25.55
CA TRP A 248 15.28 7.80 -26.39
C TRP A 248 15.05 9.31 -26.48
N MET A 249 15.08 10.02 -25.33
CA MET A 249 14.86 11.47 -25.27
C MET A 249 16.01 12.25 -25.91
N GLU A 250 17.27 11.79 -25.77
CA GLU A 250 18.44 12.41 -26.42
C GLU A 250 18.41 12.27 -27.96
N ASN A 251 17.75 11.24 -28.46
CA ASN A 251 17.66 10.98 -29.91
C ASN A 251 16.28 11.34 -30.50
N GLY A 252 15.39 11.92 -29.68
CA GLY A 252 14.12 12.47 -30.14
C GLY A 252 14.33 13.72 -30.96
N GLY A 253 14.15 13.67 -32.28
CA GLY A 253 14.12 14.80 -33.19
C GLY A 253 12.72 15.14 -33.66
N GLU A 254 12.53 16.29 -34.26
CA GLU A 254 11.31 16.63 -35.01
C GLU A 254 11.08 15.57 -36.11
N PRO A 255 9.82 15.11 -36.35
CA PRO A 255 9.52 14.22 -37.44
C PRO A 255 9.98 14.88 -38.76
N ASN A 256 10.82 14.20 -39.53
CA ASN A 256 11.09 14.62 -40.89
C ASN A 256 9.84 14.32 -41.72
N ASP A 257 9.16 15.37 -42.17
CA ASP A 257 8.17 15.27 -43.24
C ASP A 257 8.89 14.87 -44.51
N LEU A 258 8.86 13.56 -44.84
CA LEU A 258 9.25 13.06 -46.15
C LEU A 258 8.02 12.90 -47.02
#